data_c543be665e19eb153217ac3a0f9416d5
#
_entry.id   c543be665e19eb153217ac3a0f9416d5
#
_cell.length_a   1.000
_cell.length_b   1.000
_cell.length_c   1.000
_cell.angle_alpha   90.00
_cell.angle_beta   90.00
_cell.angle_gamma   90.00
#
_symmetry.space_group_name_H-M   'P 1'
#
loop_
_entity.id
_entity.type
_entity.pdbx_description
1 polymer ?
#
loop_
_entity_poly.entity_id
_entity_poly.type
_entity_poly.pdbx_seq_one_letter_code
_entity_poly.pdbx_strand_id
1 'polypeptide(L)'
;MRTLSFNQPRQRSIGMAINNSKVLIGGVAAGVVMNLMDYLSNGVIFAERMRAESNAFKPGLGDMMSQMDGKSIAGLVIMDLVIGGLLVWTYAAMRPRFGPGAKTAIYVALVFWIFGSIIGSGYMQMGMISSGLWLSFGFFYLVALVLASIVGAWLYKEDSATS
;
A
#
# COMPACT_ATOMS: atom_id res chain seq x y z
N MET A 1 27.54 56.13 12.71
CA MET A 1 27.39 54.64 12.59
C MET A 1 26.03 54.36 11.99
N ARG A 2 25.98 53.93 10.70
CA ARG A 2 24.74 53.56 10.03
C ARG A 2 24.60 52.01 10.16
N THR A 3 23.61 51.55 10.92
CA THR A 3 23.24 50.14 11.00
C THR A 3 22.57 49.73 9.70
N LEU A 4 23.25 48.91 8.90
CA LEU A 4 22.67 48.29 7.72
C LEU A 4 21.70 47.20 8.19
N SER A 5 20.41 47.49 8.11
CA SER A 5 19.33 46.50 8.27
C SER A 5 19.35 45.60 7.03
N PHE A 6 19.86 44.37 7.19
CA PHE A 6 19.72 43.31 6.20
C PHE A 6 18.28 42.80 6.25
N ASN A 7 17.47 43.36 5.36
CA ASN A 7 16.12 42.84 5.11
C ASN A 7 16.27 41.51 4.34
N GLN A 8 16.40 40.40 5.07
CA GLN A 8 16.40 39.08 4.44
C GLN A 8 14.98 38.79 3.92
N PRO A 9 14.80 38.53 2.61
CA PRO A 9 13.53 38.11 2.12
C PRO A 9 13.19 36.76 2.79
N ARG A 10 12.10 36.77 3.58
CA ARG A 10 11.54 35.57 4.17
C ARG A 10 11.22 34.61 3.04
N GLN A 11 12.09 33.63 2.80
CA GLN A 11 11.80 32.53 1.90
C GLN A 11 10.57 31.84 2.46
N ARG A 12 9.40 32.18 1.91
CA ARG A 12 8.22 31.36 2.07
C ARG A 12 8.57 30.01 1.44
N SER A 13 8.88 29.03 2.29
CA SER A 13 8.79 27.65 1.87
C SER A 13 7.34 27.45 1.43
N ILE A 14 7.11 27.50 0.13
CA ILE A 14 5.86 27.03 -0.46
C ILE A 14 5.90 25.54 -0.26
N GLY A 15 5.52 25.09 0.93
CA GLY A 15 5.19 23.70 1.18
C GLY A 15 4.06 23.38 0.21
N MET A 16 4.35 22.63 -0.85
CA MET A 16 3.32 22.19 -1.77
C MET A 16 2.32 21.36 -0.96
N ALA A 17 1.13 21.91 -0.74
CA ALA A 17 0.08 21.24 -0.01
C ALA A 17 -0.32 19.98 -0.80
N ILE A 18 -0.43 18.85 -0.10
CA ILE A 18 -0.88 17.59 -0.72
C ILE A 18 -2.29 17.81 -1.30
N ASN A 19 -2.46 17.50 -2.57
CA ASN A 19 -3.76 17.59 -3.23
C ASN A 19 -4.64 16.40 -2.84
N ASN A 20 -5.49 16.59 -1.84
CA ASN A 20 -6.33 15.52 -1.30
C ASN A 20 -7.30 14.91 -2.32
N SER A 21 -7.81 15.70 -3.26
CA SER A 21 -8.69 15.18 -4.32
C SER A 21 -7.92 14.24 -5.26
N LYS A 22 -6.69 14.57 -5.59
CA LYS A 22 -5.81 13.70 -6.40
C LYS A 22 -5.38 12.44 -5.62
N VAL A 23 -5.16 12.57 -4.30
CA VAL A 23 -4.93 11.42 -3.42
C VAL A 23 -6.13 10.49 -3.42
N LEU A 24 -7.34 11.02 -3.35
CA LEU A 24 -8.55 10.20 -3.36
C LEU A 24 -8.69 9.42 -4.68
N ILE A 25 -8.55 10.10 -5.82
CA ILE A 25 -8.66 9.46 -7.14
C ILE A 25 -7.59 8.39 -7.34
N GLY A 26 -6.33 8.74 -7.10
CA GLY A 26 -5.21 7.81 -7.21
C GLY A 26 -5.30 6.67 -6.18
N GLY A 27 -5.76 6.98 -4.97
CA GLY A 27 -5.94 6.02 -3.89
C GLY A 27 -7.02 4.98 -4.18
N VAL A 28 -8.17 5.41 -4.72
CA VAL A 28 -9.21 4.47 -5.17
C VAL A 28 -8.68 3.56 -6.27
N ALA A 29 -7.97 4.09 -7.27
CA ALA A 29 -7.41 3.27 -8.33
C ALA A 29 -6.35 2.29 -7.81
N ALA A 30 -5.46 2.73 -6.91
CA ALA A 30 -4.50 1.84 -6.25
C ALA A 30 -5.20 0.75 -5.42
N GLY A 31 -6.27 1.11 -4.69
CA GLY A 31 -7.07 0.16 -3.92
C GLY A 31 -7.80 -0.86 -4.78
N VAL A 32 -8.30 -0.47 -5.96
CA VAL A 32 -8.88 -1.42 -6.93
C VAL A 32 -7.82 -2.41 -7.42
N VAL A 33 -6.59 -1.96 -7.68
CA VAL A 33 -5.49 -2.86 -8.02
C VAL A 33 -5.20 -3.82 -6.87
N MET A 34 -5.16 -3.32 -5.61
CA MET A 34 -4.98 -4.18 -4.44
C MET A 34 -6.08 -5.23 -4.31
N ASN A 35 -7.35 -4.83 -4.43
CA ASN A 35 -8.49 -5.76 -4.42
C ASN A 35 -8.37 -6.87 -5.47
N LEU A 36 -7.97 -6.52 -6.70
CA LEU A 36 -7.76 -7.51 -7.75
C LEU A 36 -6.62 -8.48 -7.39
N MET A 37 -5.51 -7.95 -6.90
CA MET A 37 -4.36 -8.77 -6.50
C MET A 37 -4.68 -9.64 -5.29
N ASP A 38 -5.44 -9.13 -4.31
CA ASP A 38 -5.91 -9.91 -3.16
C ASP A 38 -6.84 -11.04 -3.57
N TYR A 39 -7.77 -10.77 -4.47
CA TYR A 39 -8.62 -11.81 -5.04
C TYR A 39 -7.78 -12.90 -5.75
N LEU A 40 -6.81 -12.50 -6.56
CA LEU A 40 -5.93 -13.45 -7.26
C LEU A 40 -5.10 -14.28 -6.27
N SER A 41 -4.54 -13.65 -5.22
CA SER A 41 -3.70 -14.37 -4.26
C SER A 41 -4.52 -15.31 -3.37
N ASN A 42 -5.54 -14.77 -2.71
CA ASN A 42 -6.29 -15.51 -1.69
C ASN A 42 -7.44 -16.34 -2.25
N GLY A 43 -8.03 -15.94 -3.37
CA GLY A 43 -9.15 -16.65 -4.00
C GLY A 43 -8.74 -17.67 -5.06
N VAL A 44 -7.56 -17.50 -5.67
CA VAL A 44 -7.16 -18.34 -6.82
C VAL A 44 -5.83 -19.04 -6.58
N ILE A 45 -4.74 -18.29 -6.36
CA ILE A 45 -3.38 -18.86 -6.43
C ILE A 45 -3.04 -19.65 -5.17
N PHE A 46 -3.30 -19.09 -3.99
CA PHE A 46 -2.91 -19.68 -2.71
C PHE A 46 -4.08 -20.25 -1.89
N ALA A 47 -5.31 -20.16 -2.40
CA ALA A 47 -6.54 -20.54 -1.69
C ALA A 47 -6.47 -21.94 -1.05
N GLU A 48 -6.15 -22.94 -1.84
CA GLU A 48 -6.09 -24.33 -1.36
C GLU A 48 -4.97 -24.57 -0.37
N ARG A 49 -3.79 -23.99 -0.64
CA ARG A 49 -2.64 -24.13 0.24
C ARG A 49 -2.87 -23.43 1.58
N MET A 50 -3.43 -22.23 1.57
CA MET A 50 -3.80 -21.49 2.78
C MET A 50 -4.82 -22.30 3.60
N ARG A 51 -5.86 -22.85 2.95
CA ARG A 51 -6.87 -23.68 3.59
C ARG A 51 -6.26 -24.92 4.23
N ALA A 52 -5.40 -25.65 3.51
CA ALA A 52 -4.75 -26.84 4.00
C ALA A 52 -3.83 -26.56 5.21
N GLU A 53 -2.98 -25.55 5.12
CA GLU A 53 -2.06 -25.18 6.21
C GLU A 53 -2.83 -24.66 7.45
N SER A 54 -3.88 -23.86 7.25
CA SER A 54 -4.73 -23.38 8.35
C SER A 54 -5.49 -24.53 9.04
N ASN A 55 -5.97 -25.53 8.28
CA ASN A 55 -6.61 -26.73 8.86
C ASN A 55 -5.61 -27.64 9.57
N ALA A 56 -4.34 -27.68 9.13
CA ALA A 56 -3.29 -28.39 9.83
C ALA A 56 -2.94 -27.74 11.16
N PHE A 57 -2.97 -26.41 11.24
CA PHE A 57 -2.77 -25.65 12.48
C PHE A 57 -3.94 -25.85 13.44
N LYS A 58 -5.17 -25.71 12.95
CA LYS A 58 -6.41 -25.93 13.73
C LYS A 58 -7.49 -26.52 12.83
N PRO A 59 -7.98 -27.74 13.13
CA PRO A 59 -9.03 -28.37 12.35
C PRO A 59 -10.27 -27.47 12.15
N GLY A 60 -10.71 -27.30 10.92
CA GLY A 60 -11.86 -26.47 10.54
C GLY A 60 -11.56 -24.98 10.35
N LEU A 61 -10.36 -24.48 10.71
CA LEU A 61 -10.02 -23.07 10.57
C LEU A 61 -9.98 -22.62 9.09
N GLY A 62 -9.32 -23.39 8.24
CA GLY A 62 -9.23 -23.09 6.81
C GLY A 62 -10.60 -23.16 6.11
N ASP A 63 -11.46 -24.07 6.54
CA ASP A 63 -12.83 -24.18 6.02
C ASP A 63 -13.67 -22.96 6.43
N MET A 64 -13.56 -22.51 7.67
CA MET A 64 -14.21 -21.30 8.16
C MET A 64 -13.72 -20.05 7.38
N MET A 65 -12.42 -19.94 7.16
CA MET A 65 -11.83 -18.81 6.40
C MET A 65 -12.25 -18.81 4.93
N SER A 66 -12.53 -19.97 4.33
CA SER A 66 -13.00 -20.07 2.94
C SER A 66 -14.48 -19.73 2.76
N GLN A 67 -15.26 -19.64 3.85
CA GLN A 67 -16.71 -19.37 3.85
C GLN A 67 -17.01 -17.95 4.37
N MET A 68 -16.27 -16.96 3.88
CA MET A 68 -16.49 -15.55 4.28
C MET A 68 -17.86 -15.06 3.81
N ASP A 69 -18.59 -14.41 4.72
CA ASP A 69 -19.85 -13.76 4.40
C ASP A 69 -19.62 -12.42 3.67
N GLY A 70 -20.71 -11.84 3.12
CA GLY A 70 -20.62 -10.59 2.37
C GLY A 70 -20.10 -9.40 3.20
N LYS A 71 -20.28 -9.40 4.52
CA LYS A 71 -19.75 -8.33 5.40
C LYS A 71 -18.24 -8.42 5.52
N SER A 72 -17.72 -9.63 5.69
CA SER A 72 -16.27 -9.89 5.75
C SER A 72 -15.60 -9.50 4.44
N ILE A 73 -16.19 -9.89 3.30
CA ILE A 73 -15.70 -9.51 1.97
C ILE A 73 -15.71 -7.97 1.81
N ALA A 74 -16.81 -7.31 2.17
CA ALA A 74 -16.88 -5.85 2.10
C ALA A 74 -15.81 -5.17 2.98
N GLY A 75 -15.53 -5.73 4.16
CA GLY A 75 -14.46 -5.26 5.04
C GLY A 75 -13.08 -5.33 4.39
N LEU A 76 -12.76 -6.43 3.70
CA LEU A 76 -11.50 -6.59 2.96
C LEU A 76 -11.40 -5.58 1.81
N VAL A 77 -12.47 -5.42 1.03
CA VAL A 77 -12.53 -4.43 -0.07
C VAL A 77 -12.26 -3.02 0.45
N ILE A 78 -12.89 -2.63 1.56
CA ILE A 78 -12.67 -1.32 2.18
C ILE A 78 -11.22 -1.18 2.67
N MET A 79 -10.66 -2.22 3.27
CA MET A 79 -9.28 -2.23 3.74
C MET A 79 -8.29 -1.96 2.60
N ASP A 80 -8.47 -2.61 1.47
CA ASP A 80 -7.63 -2.39 0.28
C ASP A 80 -7.76 -0.98 -0.28
N LEU A 81 -8.96 -0.41 -0.28
CA LEU A 81 -9.17 0.99 -0.66
C LEU A 81 -8.46 1.95 0.29
N VAL A 82 -8.46 1.67 1.59
CA VAL A 82 -7.71 2.44 2.59
C VAL A 82 -6.20 2.31 2.36
N ILE A 83 -5.70 1.10 2.11
CA ILE A 83 -4.29 0.86 1.79
C ILE A 83 -3.91 1.64 0.51
N GLY A 84 -4.73 1.59 -0.53
CA GLY A 84 -4.52 2.37 -1.75
C GLY A 84 -4.44 3.88 -1.48
N GLY A 85 -5.33 4.41 -0.65
CA GLY A 85 -5.29 5.80 -0.19
C GLY A 85 -4.00 6.15 0.54
N LEU A 86 -3.56 5.29 1.46
CA LEU A 86 -2.32 5.47 2.20
C LEU A 86 -1.07 5.40 1.30
N LEU A 87 -1.05 4.50 0.31
CA LEU A 87 0.04 4.42 -0.68
C LEU A 87 0.19 5.74 -1.43
N VAL A 88 -0.91 6.29 -1.96
CA VAL A 88 -0.87 7.54 -2.74
C VAL A 88 -0.62 8.75 -1.85
N TRP A 89 -1.17 8.80 -0.65
CA TRP A 89 -0.87 9.86 0.30
C TRP A 89 0.62 9.88 0.69
N THR A 90 1.19 8.70 0.96
CA THR A 90 2.63 8.55 1.26
C THR A 90 3.48 8.95 0.06
N TYR A 91 3.07 8.55 -1.16
CA TYR A 91 3.72 8.98 -2.39
C TYR A 91 3.73 10.51 -2.51
N ALA A 92 2.59 11.16 -2.29
CA ALA A 92 2.47 12.62 -2.33
C ALA A 92 3.41 13.29 -1.31
N ALA A 93 3.50 12.74 -0.09
CA ALA A 93 4.37 13.24 0.96
C ALA A 93 5.87 13.05 0.66
N MET A 94 6.24 11.96 -0.03
CA MET A 94 7.64 11.66 -0.40
C MET A 94 8.09 12.39 -1.67
N ARG A 95 7.17 12.72 -2.57
CA ARG A 95 7.44 13.32 -3.88
C ARG A 95 8.31 14.61 -3.83
N PRO A 96 8.12 15.56 -2.89
CA PRO A 96 8.94 16.77 -2.83
C PRO A 96 10.42 16.47 -2.58
N ARG A 97 10.75 15.35 -1.93
CA ARG A 97 12.13 14.96 -1.61
C ARG A 97 12.76 14.05 -2.65
N PHE A 98 12.01 13.09 -3.17
CA PHE A 98 12.53 12.04 -4.06
C PHE A 98 12.19 12.26 -5.54
N GLY A 99 11.39 13.27 -5.84
CA GLY A 99 10.91 13.58 -7.19
C GLY A 99 9.65 12.79 -7.57
N PRO A 100 8.96 13.19 -8.65
CA PRO A 100 7.81 12.49 -9.19
C PRO A 100 8.23 11.22 -9.93
N GLY A 101 7.30 10.27 -10.05
CA GLY A 101 7.42 9.11 -10.95
C GLY A 101 7.55 7.76 -10.24
N ALA A 102 7.77 6.72 -11.05
CA ALA A 102 7.76 5.33 -10.62
C ALA A 102 8.80 5.00 -9.53
N LYS A 103 9.95 5.66 -9.55
CA LYS A 103 11.00 5.44 -8.53
C LYS A 103 10.49 5.73 -7.11
N THR A 104 9.82 6.87 -6.92
CA THR A 104 9.24 7.22 -5.61
C THR A 104 8.07 6.31 -5.25
N ALA A 105 7.25 5.90 -6.23
CA ALA A 105 6.19 4.92 -6.02
C ALA A 105 6.73 3.56 -5.56
N ILE A 106 7.83 3.08 -6.14
CA ILE A 106 8.50 1.85 -5.71
C ILE A 106 9.05 1.97 -4.28
N TYR A 107 9.62 3.11 -3.90
CA TYR A 107 10.07 3.32 -2.52
C TYR A 107 8.91 3.23 -1.52
N VAL A 108 7.76 3.82 -1.85
CA VAL A 108 6.55 3.68 -1.03
C VAL A 108 6.14 2.21 -0.93
N ALA A 109 6.04 1.50 -2.06
CA ALA A 109 5.69 0.08 -2.07
C ALA A 109 6.63 -0.76 -1.20
N LEU A 110 7.95 -0.51 -1.26
CA LEU A 110 8.94 -1.22 -0.45
C LEU A 110 8.74 -0.99 1.06
N VAL A 111 8.44 0.25 1.47
CA VAL A 111 8.17 0.56 2.88
C VAL A 111 6.96 -0.24 3.38
N PHE A 112 5.85 -0.21 2.64
CA PHE A 112 4.64 -0.96 2.98
C PHE A 112 4.87 -2.47 2.96
N TRP A 113 5.62 -2.95 1.98
CA TRP A 113 5.96 -4.37 1.87
C TRP A 113 6.82 -4.86 3.05
N ILE A 114 7.86 -4.12 3.44
CA ILE A 114 8.70 -4.47 4.59
C ILE A 114 7.84 -4.52 5.85
N PHE A 115 7.03 -3.48 6.09
CA PHE A 115 6.16 -3.40 7.25
C PHE A 115 5.14 -4.56 7.28
N GLY A 116 4.46 -4.81 6.18
CA GLY A 116 3.52 -5.92 6.05
C GLY A 116 4.17 -7.29 6.20
N SER A 117 5.38 -7.47 5.67
CA SER A 117 6.15 -8.72 5.80
C SER A 117 6.56 -8.98 7.24
N ILE A 118 6.96 -7.96 7.99
CA ILE A 118 7.28 -8.08 9.42
C ILE A 118 6.04 -8.52 10.21
N ILE A 119 4.89 -7.86 10.00
CA ILE A 119 3.64 -8.25 10.66
C ILE A 119 3.23 -9.67 10.24
N GLY A 120 3.26 -9.97 8.94
CA GLY A 120 2.90 -11.28 8.39
C GLY A 120 3.82 -12.41 8.89
N SER A 121 5.08 -12.12 9.24
CA SER A 121 5.97 -13.13 9.84
C SER A 121 5.46 -13.66 11.18
N GLY A 122 4.60 -12.92 11.87
CA GLY A 122 3.96 -13.37 13.10
C GLY A 122 3.12 -14.63 12.88
N TYR A 123 2.36 -14.73 11.79
CA TYR A 123 1.57 -15.92 11.46
C TYR A 123 2.46 -17.15 11.21
N MET A 124 3.60 -16.95 10.55
CA MET A 124 4.61 -18.00 10.35
C MET A 124 5.22 -18.44 11.70
N GLN A 125 5.60 -17.50 12.56
CA GLN A 125 6.17 -17.80 13.87
C GLN A 125 5.19 -18.51 14.81
N MET A 126 3.89 -18.22 14.68
CA MET A 126 2.81 -18.93 15.40
C MET A 126 2.54 -20.33 14.84
N GLY A 127 3.17 -20.71 13.72
CA GLY A 127 2.96 -22.02 13.09
C GLY A 127 1.64 -22.09 12.28
N MET A 128 0.96 -20.98 12.03
CA MET A 128 -0.29 -20.96 11.26
C MET A 128 -0.07 -21.21 9.77
N ILE A 129 1.06 -20.77 9.25
CA ILE A 129 1.48 -20.96 7.86
C ILE A 129 2.95 -21.36 7.81
N SER A 130 3.33 -22.11 6.77
CA SER A 130 4.71 -22.47 6.52
C SER A 130 5.55 -21.26 6.06
N SER A 131 6.87 -21.34 6.26
CA SER A 131 7.80 -20.35 5.72
C SER A 131 7.71 -20.25 4.19
N GLY A 132 7.46 -21.37 3.51
CA GLY A 132 7.29 -21.39 2.06
C GLY A 132 6.05 -20.62 1.60
N LEU A 133 4.93 -20.76 2.31
CA LEU A 133 3.72 -19.98 2.00
C LEU A 133 3.91 -18.50 2.32
N TRP A 134 4.52 -18.17 3.45
CA TRP A 134 4.84 -16.79 3.84
C TRP A 134 5.72 -16.10 2.79
N LEU A 135 6.78 -16.77 2.30
CA LEU A 135 7.66 -16.23 1.24
C LEU A 135 6.88 -16.05 -0.09
N SER A 136 6.01 -16.99 -0.44
CA SER A 136 5.20 -16.90 -1.65
C SER A 136 4.26 -15.69 -1.61
N PHE A 137 3.57 -15.49 -0.49
CA PHE A 137 2.77 -14.28 -0.26
C PHE A 137 3.62 -13.02 -0.27
N GLY A 138 4.76 -13.02 0.41
CA GLY A 138 5.68 -11.89 0.46
C GLY A 138 6.09 -11.42 -0.94
N PHE A 139 6.50 -12.35 -1.81
CA PHE A 139 6.84 -12.02 -3.19
C PHE A 139 5.65 -11.50 -3.99
N PHE A 140 4.48 -12.14 -3.86
CA PHE A 140 3.27 -11.73 -4.56
C PHE A 140 2.84 -10.32 -4.14
N TYR A 141 2.82 -10.03 -2.83
CA TYR A 141 2.46 -8.71 -2.32
C TYR A 141 3.47 -7.62 -2.65
N LEU A 142 4.74 -7.94 -2.82
CA LEU A 142 5.71 -6.99 -3.36
C LEU A 142 5.28 -6.50 -4.74
N VAL A 143 4.93 -7.44 -5.63
CA VAL A 143 4.44 -7.12 -6.99
C VAL A 143 3.13 -6.32 -6.91
N ALA A 144 2.19 -6.74 -6.09
CA ALA A 144 0.89 -6.08 -5.91
C ALA A 144 1.05 -4.62 -5.46
N LEU A 145 1.85 -4.38 -4.42
CA LEU A 145 2.11 -3.04 -3.87
C LEU A 145 2.84 -2.15 -4.88
N VAL A 146 3.80 -2.69 -5.63
CA VAL A 146 4.50 -1.93 -6.69
C VAL A 146 3.53 -1.51 -7.78
N LEU A 147 2.68 -2.42 -8.27
CA LEU A 147 1.68 -2.11 -9.28
C LEU A 147 0.67 -1.07 -8.78
N ALA A 148 0.11 -1.27 -7.59
CA ALA A 148 -0.85 -0.34 -6.98
C ALA A 148 -0.23 1.05 -6.79
N SER A 149 0.99 1.12 -6.26
CA SER A 149 1.69 2.39 -6.05
C SER A 149 1.97 3.12 -7.35
N ILE A 150 2.38 2.42 -8.41
CA ILE A 150 2.65 3.02 -9.72
C ILE A 150 1.36 3.56 -10.35
N VAL A 151 0.27 2.77 -10.32
CA VAL A 151 -1.03 3.20 -10.85
C VAL A 151 -1.55 4.42 -10.10
N GLY A 152 -1.50 4.39 -8.77
CA GLY A 152 -1.91 5.52 -7.94
C GLY A 152 -1.07 6.77 -8.17
N ALA A 153 0.25 6.62 -8.25
CA ALA A 153 1.18 7.71 -8.53
C ALA A 153 0.99 8.32 -9.93
N TRP A 154 0.64 7.49 -10.90
CA TRP A 154 0.37 7.96 -12.27
C TRP A 154 -0.86 8.85 -12.35
N LEU A 155 -1.88 8.57 -11.54
CA LEU A 155 -3.09 9.39 -11.44
C LEU A 155 -2.90 10.60 -10.50
N TYR A 156 -1.93 10.56 -9.60
CA TYR A 156 -1.56 11.69 -8.75
C TYR A 156 -0.66 12.65 -9.53
N LYS A 157 -1.25 13.53 -10.36
CA LYS A 157 -0.54 14.64 -11.02
C LYS A 157 -0.86 15.91 -10.25
N GLU A 158 0.17 16.61 -9.78
CA GLU A 158 0.02 17.98 -9.30
C GLU A 158 -0.05 18.90 -10.51
N ASP A 159 -0.96 19.86 -10.48
CA ASP A 159 -0.99 20.93 -11.45
C ASP A 159 0.31 21.71 -11.27
N SER A 160 1.07 21.89 -12.35
CA SER A 160 2.26 22.72 -12.34
C SER A 160 1.83 24.09 -11.84
N ALA A 161 2.51 24.62 -10.80
CA ALA A 161 2.25 25.98 -10.38
C ALA A 161 2.44 26.87 -11.62
N THR A 162 1.35 27.41 -12.14
CA THR A 162 1.38 28.44 -13.17
C THR A 162 2.14 29.61 -12.59
N SER A 163 3.35 29.78 -13.06
CA SER A 163 4.23 30.91 -12.81
C SER A 163 3.65 32.20 -13.39
#